data_c7f786a0189a9e683b130023ccee171e
#
_entry.id   c7f786a0189a9e683b130023ccee171e
#
_cell.length_a   1.000
_cell.length_b   1.000
_cell.length_c   1.000
_cell.angle_alpha   90.00
_cell.angle_beta   90.00
_cell.angle_gamma   90.00
#
_symmetry.space_group_name_H-M   'P 1'
#
loop_
_entity.id
_entity.type
_entity.pdbx_description
1 polymer ?
#
loop_
_entity_poly.entity_id
_entity_poly.type
_entity_poly.pdbx_seq_one_letter_code
_entity_poly.pdbx_strand_id
1 'polypeptide(L)'
;MDQLTGRQQEILTLIRERMEETGAPPTRAEIARHLGFKSPNAAEQHLRALARKGAIELVPGASRGIRLPEPPGLPIVGRVAAGHPILATEHIEGRVQMDPNLFRPRADYLLKVQGMSMRDAGILDGDLVVVHRSPEVRNGQIVVARLDDEVTVKRYRQRAHEVTLLPENPDFEPLRVDLRERSMVIEGVVIGVIRNGL
;
A
#
# COMPACT_ATOMS: atom_id res chain seq x y z
N MET A 1 18.55 -15.12 1.59
CA MET A 1 17.91 -15.02 2.93
C MET A 1 18.10 -16.35 3.63
N ASP A 2 18.66 -16.34 4.83
CA ASP A 2 18.76 -17.54 5.65
C ASP A 2 17.36 -18.09 5.94
N GLN A 3 17.16 -19.39 5.71
CA GLN A 3 15.86 -20.02 5.96
C GLN A 3 15.44 -19.88 7.43
N LEU A 4 14.20 -19.48 7.63
CA LEU A 4 13.59 -19.43 8.97
C LEU A 4 13.31 -20.86 9.44
N THR A 5 13.57 -21.14 10.73
CA THR A 5 13.10 -22.40 11.34
C THR A 5 11.58 -22.39 11.49
N GLY A 6 10.94 -23.56 11.59
CA GLY A 6 9.49 -23.64 11.79
C GLY A 6 9.01 -22.78 12.96
N ARG A 7 9.75 -22.76 14.07
CA ARG A 7 9.42 -21.94 15.25
C ARG A 7 9.56 -20.43 14.98
N GLN A 8 10.52 -20.03 14.17
CA GLN A 8 10.68 -18.64 13.74
C GLN A 8 9.55 -18.21 12.80
N GLN A 9 9.07 -19.12 11.94
CA GLN A 9 7.92 -18.85 11.08
C GLN A 9 6.63 -18.67 11.88
N GLU A 10 6.36 -19.53 12.88
CA GLU A 10 5.22 -19.40 13.79
C GLU A 10 5.21 -18.04 14.50
N ILE A 11 6.37 -17.60 15.01
CA ILE A 11 6.49 -16.29 15.66
C ILE A 11 6.23 -15.15 14.65
N LEU A 12 6.77 -15.24 13.46
CA LEU A 12 6.61 -14.20 12.44
C LEU A 12 5.14 -14.11 11.98
N THR A 13 4.47 -15.25 11.82
CA THR A 13 3.03 -15.32 11.51
C THR A 13 2.20 -14.66 12.61
N LEU A 14 2.44 -15.03 13.87
CA LEU A 14 1.75 -14.41 15.01
C LEU A 14 1.93 -12.88 15.06
N ILE A 15 3.16 -12.40 14.77
CA ILE A 15 3.43 -10.95 14.73
C ILE A 15 2.60 -10.28 13.65
N ARG A 16 2.52 -10.85 12.44
CA ARG A 16 1.74 -10.32 11.32
C ARG A 16 0.25 -10.28 11.63
N GLU A 17 -0.32 -11.39 12.06
CA GLU A 17 -1.73 -11.51 12.43
C GLU A 17 -2.11 -10.48 13.50
N ARG A 18 -1.28 -10.33 14.55
CA ARG A 18 -1.54 -9.33 15.59
C ARG A 18 -1.47 -7.90 15.10
N MET A 19 -0.53 -7.59 14.22
CA MET A 19 -0.42 -6.26 13.63
C MET A 19 -1.60 -5.94 12.70
N GLU A 20 -2.11 -6.94 11.97
CA GLU A 20 -3.33 -6.81 11.14
C GLU A 20 -4.58 -6.59 11.99
N GLU A 21 -4.77 -7.40 13.07
CA GLU A 21 -5.93 -7.32 13.94
C GLU A 21 -5.99 -6.06 14.81
N THR A 22 -4.84 -5.64 15.37
CA THR A 22 -4.80 -4.62 16.44
C THR A 22 -4.05 -3.35 16.06
N GLY A 23 -3.41 -3.31 14.89
CA GLY A 23 -2.55 -2.21 14.45
C GLY A 23 -1.22 -2.12 15.22
N ALA A 24 -0.93 -3.05 16.15
CA ALA A 24 0.26 -3.02 16.98
C ALA A 24 0.90 -4.41 17.13
N PRO A 25 2.25 -4.50 17.16
CA PRO A 25 2.93 -5.76 17.35
C PRO A 25 2.70 -6.32 18.76
N PRO A 26 2.77 -7.66 18.92
CA PRO A 26 2.68 -8.30 20.23
C PRO A 26 3.91 -7.98 21.09
N THR A 27 3.72 -7.98 22.41
CA THR A 27 4.80 -7.95 23.37
C THR A 27 5.50 -9.31 23.48
N ARG A 28 6.72 -9.34 24.02
CA ARG A 28 7.45 -10.60 24.32
C ARG A 28 6.63 -11.54 25.20
N ALA A 29 5.89 -11.00 26.17
CA ALA A 29 5.05 -11.78 27.07
C ALA A 29 3.83 -12.38 26.35
N GLU A 30 3.21 -11.63 25.44
CA GLU A 30 2.10 -12.12 24.59
C GLU A 30 2.58 -13.25 23.67
N ILE A 31 3.74 -13.09 23.02
CA ILE A 31 4.36 -14.14 22.20
C ILE A 31 4.65 -15.38 23.03
N ALA A 32 5.27 -15.20 24.21
CA ALA A 32 5.60 -16.33 25.10
C ALA A 32 4.34 -17.10 25.52
N ARG A 33 3.29 -16.40 25.88
CA ARG A 33 2.02 -17.00 26.28
C ARG A 33 1.37 -17.75 25.12
N HIS A 34 1.28 -17.12 23.96
CA HIS A 34 0.60 -17.71 22.78
C HIS A 34 1.30 -18.98 22.29
N LEU A 35 2.63 -18.98 22.29
CA LEU A 35 3.43 -20.10 21.77
C LEU A 35 3.93 -21.06 22.85
N GLY A 36 3.48 -20.93 24.11
CA GLY A 36 3.81 -21.83 25.18
C GLY A 36 5.28 -21.81 25.63
N PHE A 37 5.96 -20.67 25.50
CA PHE A 37 7.33 -20.53 26.01
C PHE A 37 7.33 -20.43 27.53
N LYS A 38 8.36 -21.02 28.16
CA LYS A 38 8.54 -20.99 29.62
C LYS A 38 8.79 -19.58 30.19
N SER A 39 9.26 -18.65 29.36
CA SER A 39 9.54 -17.27 29.79
C SER A 39 9.56 -16.29 28.61
N PRO A 40 9.36 -14.97 28.85
CA PRO A 40 9.55 -13.94 27.83
C PRO A 40 10.97 -13.90 27.24
N ASN A 41 11.98 -14.32 28.01
CA ASN A 41 13.37 -14.40 27.53
C ASN A 41 13.55 -15.44 26.43
N ALA A 42 12.80 -16.54 26.44
CA ALA A 42 12.83 -17.51 25.35
C ALA A 42 12.28 -16.90 24.05
N ALA A 43 11.21 -16.12 24.13
CA ALA A 43 10.69 -15.34 22.98
C ALA A 43 11.72 -14.33 22.48
N GLU A 44 12.40 -13.61 23.38
CA GLU A 44 13.46 -12.64 23.05
C GLU A 44 14.59 -13.25 22.21
N GLN A 45 15.05 -14.47 22.54
CA GLN A 45 16.10 -15.14 21.77
C GLN A 45 15.68 -15.41 20.32
N HIS A 46 14.43 -15.84 20.12
CA HIS A 46 13.87 -16.04 18.78
C HIS A 46 13.70 -14.71 18.04
N LEU A 47 13.23 -13.66 18.70
CA LEU A 47 13.09 -12.33 18.11
C LEU A 47 14.45 -11.77 17.68
N ARG A 48 15.50 -11.92 18.49
CA ARG A 48 16.86 -11.52 18.09
C ARG A 48 17.38 -12.33 16.91
N ALA A 49 17.04 -13.62 16.82
CA ALA A 49 17.39 -14.44 15.68
C ALA A 49 16.65 -14.01 14.40
N LEU A 50 15.35 -13.69 14.51
CA LEU A 50 14.56 -13.12 13.41
C LEU A 50 15.13 -11.77 12.95
N ALA A 51 15.54 -10.91 13.88
CA ALA A 51 16.14 -9.62 13.54
C ALA A 51 17.50 -9.80 12.82
N ARG A 52 18.36 -10.72 13.27
CA ARG A 52 19.63 -11.03 12.57
C ARG A 52 19.40 -11.55 11.14
N LYS A 53 18.29 -12.25 10.90
CA LYS A 53 17.90 -12.73 9.57
C LYS A 53 17.16 -11.68 8.75
N GLY A 54 16.95 -10.47 9.27
CA GLY A 54 16.23 -9.40 8.57
C GLY A 54 14.73 -9.62 8.43
N ALA A 55 14.14 -10.58 9.17
CA ALA A 55 12.72 -10.86 9.13
C ALA A 55 11.89 -9.88 9.96
N ILE A 56 12.50 -9.24 10.96
CA ILE A 56 11.92 -8.18 11.79
C ILE A 56 13.01 -7.16 12.15
N GLU A 57 12.59 -5.98 12.59
CA GLU A 57 13.43 -4.98 13.25
C GLU A 57 13.03 -4.87 14.72
N LEU A 58 14.02 -4.75 15.62
CA LEU A 58 13.77 -4.54 17.05
C LEU A 58 14.11 -3.11 17.44
N VAL A 59 13.13 -2.39 18.00
CA VAL A 59 13.30 -1.05 18.55
C VAL A 59 13.68 -1.16 20.03
N PRO A 60 14.90 -0.75 20.44
CA PRO A 60 15.32 -0.82 21.83
C PRO A 60 14.43 0.01 22.74
N GLY A 61 14.17 -0.49 23.96
CA GLY A 61 13.43 0.23 24.99
C GLY A 61 11.90 0.26 24.82
N ALA A 62 11.36 -0.22 23.71
CA ALA A 62 9.93 -0.27 23.50
C ALA A 62 9.33 -1.63 23.87
N SER A 63 8.24 -1.65 24.63
CA SER A 63 7.54 -2.89 25.00
C SER A 63 6.91 -3.60 23.78
N ARG A 64 6.46 -2.84 22.77
CA ARG A 64 5.96 -3.27 21.46
C ARG A 64 6.94 -2.87 20.34
N GLY A 65 8.23 -3.01 20.58
CA GLY A 65 9.30 -2.56 19.70
C GLY A 65 9.62 -3.54 18.56
N ILE A 66 8.65 -4.20 17.98
CA ILE A 66 8.84 -5.07 16.82
C ILE A 66 8.30 -4.35 15.60
N ARG A 67 9.10 -4.26 14.53
CA ARG A 67 8.70 -3.78 13.22
C ARG A 67 8.90 -4.87 12.19
N LEU A 68 7.99 -4.99 11.26
CA LEU A 68 8.21 -5.80 10.07
C LEU A 68 8.98 -4.95 9.06
N PRO A 69 10.10 -5.44 8.52
CA PRO A 69 10.77 -4.73 7.45
C PRO A 69 9.81 -4.66 6.25
N GLU A 70 9.74 -3.50 5.65
CA GLU A 70 9.01 -3.39 4.39
C GLU A 70 9.63 -4.33 3.36
N PRO A 71 8.85 -5.15 2.65
CA PRO A 71 9.40 -5.97 1.58
C PRO A 71 10.07 -5.06 0.56
N PRO A 72 11.26 -5.42 0.06
CA PRO A 72 11.96 -4.61 -0.92
C PRO A 72 11.12 -4.42 -2.18
N GLY A 73 11.19 -3.23 -2.79
CA GLY A 73 10.48 -2.87 -4.01
C GLY A 73 9.15 -2.16 -3.81
N LEU A 74 8.65 -1.54 -4.89
CA LEU A 74 7.35 -0.88 -4.90
C LEU A 74 6.21 -1.90 -4.92
N PRO A 75 5.21 -1.80 -4.03
CA PRO A 75 4.06 -2.68 -4.05
C PRO A 75 3.20 -2.41 -5.30
N ILE A 76 2.69 -3.47 -5.91
CA ILE A 76 1.68 -3.41 -6.96
C ILE A 76 0.32 -3.59 -6.30
N VAL A 77 -0.50 -2.56 -6.36
CA VAL A 77 -1.90 -2.59 -5.93
C VAL A 77 -2.75 -3.05 -7.11
N GLY A 78 -3.54 -4.08 -6.89
CA GLY A 78 -4.52 -4.59 -7.83
C GLY A 78 -5.93 -4.06 -7.56
N ARG A 79 -6.86 -4.97 -7.32
CA ARG A 79 -8.24 -4.58 -6.92
C ARG A 79 -8.26 -4.10 -5.48
N VAL A 80 -8.91 -2.96 -5.27
CA VAL A 80 -9.08 -2.39 -3.92
C VAL A 80 -10.47 -2.74 -3.42
N ALA A 81 -10.53 -3.39 -2.25
CA ALA A 81 -11.80 -3.68 -1.59
C ALA A 81 -12.33 -2.46 -0.82
N ALA A 82 -13.65 -2.41 -0.67
CA ALA A 82 -14.36 -1.38 0.05
C ALA A 82 -13.89 -1.23 1.51
N GLY A 83 -13.79 0.01 1.99
CA GLY A 83 -13.52 0.31 3.40
C GLY A 83 -12.07 0.12 3.87
N HIS A 84 -11.17 -0.40 3.05
CA HIS A 84 -9.78 -0.68 3.42
C HIS A 84 -8.81 0.35 2.82
N PRO A 85 -7.67 0.64 3.49
CA PRO A 85 -6.62 1.48 2.92
C PRO A 85 -6.08 0.88 1.62
N ILE A 86 -5.71 1.74 0.65
CA ILE A 86 -5.22 1.27 -0.66
C ILE A 86 -4.00 0.35 -0.56
N LEU A 87 -3.14 0.54 0.42
CA LEU A 87 -1.97 -0.30 0.66
C LEU A 87 -2.21 -1.43 1.67
N ALA A 88 -3.47 -1.82 1.92
CA ALA A 88 -3.76 -3.01 2.69
C ALA A 88 -3.13 -4.24 2.02
N THR A 89 -2.64 -5.19 2.83
CA THR A 89 -1.89 -6.36 2.34
C THR A 89 -2.68 -7.18 1.32
N GLU A 90 -4.00 -7.26 1.49
CA GLU A 90 -4.94 -7.95 0.61
C GLU A 90 -5.07 -7.35 -0.79
N HIS A 91 -4.71 -6.07 -0.95
CA HIS A 91 -4.72 -5.39 -2.26
C HIS A 91 -3.38 -5.51 -3.00
N ILE A 92 -2.33 -6.02 -2.34
CA ILE A 92 -0.99 -6.12 -2.93
C ILE A 92 -0.87 -7.44 -3.69
N GLU A 93 -0.89 -7.35 -5.02
CA GLU A 93 -0.70 -8.50 -5.92
C GLU A 93 0.77 -8.92 -6.07
N GLY A 94 1.70 -8.02 -5.76
CA GLY A 94 3.14 -8.29 -5.90
C GLY A 94 3.99 -7.07 -5.59
N ARG A 95 5.29 -7.17 -5.90
CA ARG A 95 6.23 -6.06 -5.74
C ARG A 95 7.23 -6.03 -6.90
N VAL A 96 7.57 -4.84 -7.33
CA VAL A 96 8.59 -4.62 -8.36
C VAL A 96 9.85 -4.08 -7.70
N GLN A 97 10.98 -4.76 -7.96
CA GLN A 97 12.31 -4.32 -7.55
C GLN A 97 12.73 -3.14 -8.42
N MET A 98 12.54 -1.93 -7.93
CA MET A 98 13.00 -0.71 -8.55
C MET A 98 13.33 0.34 -7.51
N ASP A 99 14.24 1.26 -7.85
CA ASP A 99 14.52 2.42 -6.99
C ASP A 99 13.33 3.40 -7.05
N PRO A 100 12.64 3.65 -5.92
CA PRO A 100 11.56 4.62 -5.87
C PRO A 100 11.97 6.05 -6.26
N ASN A 101 13.28 6.36 -6.17
CA ASN A 101 13.83 7.68 -6.49
C ASN A 101 14.08 7.89 -8.00
N LEU A 102 13.82 6.90 -8.84
CA LEU A 102 13.75 7.09 -10.30
C LEU A 102 12.69 8.12 -10.69
N PHE A 103 11.66 8.30 -9.84
CA PHE A 103 10.60 9.28 -10.03
C PHE A 103 10.75 10.46 -9.10
N ARG A 104 10.31 11.64 -9.57
CA ARG A 104 10.23 12.87 -8.77
C ARG A 104 8.84 13.47 -8.89
N PRO A 105 8.08 13.52 -7.78
CA PRO A 105 8.43 13.05 -6.44
C PRO A 105 8.64 11.54 -6.38
N ARG A 106 9.17 11.03 -5.24
CA ARG A 106 9.42 9.61 -5.00
C ARG A 106 8.15 8.80 -5.18
N ALA A 107 8.26 7.63 -5.83
CA ALA A 107 7.17 6.68 -5.96
C ALA A 107 6.90 5.94 -4.64
N ASP A 108 5.62 5.73 -4.32
CA ASP A 108 5.19 5.01 -3.11
C ASP A 108 4.55 3.65 -3.44
N TYR A 109 3.85 3.55 -4.55
CA TYR A 109 3.26 2.30 -5.03
C TYR A 109 2.98 2.33 -6.53
N LEU A 110 2.66 1.17 -7.07
CA LEU A 110 2.17 0.97 -8.43
C LEU A 110 0.70 0.55 -8.36
N LEU A 111 -0.16 1.09 -9.22
CA LEU A 111 -1.54 0.66 -9.34
C LEU A 111 -1.77 0.07 -10.73
N LYS A 112 -2.34 -1.14 -10.77
CA LYS A 112 -2.71 -1.79 -12.02
C LYS A 112 -3.97 -1.17 -12.59
N VAL A 113 -3.86 -0.63 -13.79
CA VAL A 113 -4.96 0.02 -14.51
C VAL A 113 -5.92 -1.03 -15.07
N GLN A 114 -7.21 -0.75 -14.94
CA GLN A 114 -8.29 -1.53 -15.55
C GLN A 114 -9.13 -0.62 -16.43
N GLY A 115 -9.31 -1.04 -17.69
CA GLY A 115 -10.08 -0.33 -18.68
C GLY A 115 -9.32 0.78 -19.40
N MET A 116 -10.02 1.49 -20.29
CA MET A 116 -9.44 2.39 -21.27
C MET A 116 -9.81 3.87 -21.06
N SER A 117 -10.31 4.23 -19.88
CA SER A 117 -10.80 5.59 -19.63
C SER A 117 -9.72 6.69 -19.67
N MET A 118 -8.44 6.31 -19.68
CA MET A 118 -7.29 7.22 -19.73
C MET A 118 -6.41 7.00 -20.96
N ARG A 119 -6.96 6.38 -22.01
CA ARG A 119 -6.26 6.00 -23.25
C ARG A 119 -5.55 7.17 -23.93
N ASP A 120 -6.19 8.30 -24.03
CA ASP A 120 -5.67 9.47 -24.75
C ASP A 120 -4.59 10.23 -23.94
N ALA A 121 -4.47 9.91 -22.65
CA ALA A 121 -3.33 10.27 -21.81
C ALA A 121 -2.18 9.25 -21.87
N GLY A 122 -2.26 8.22 -22.72
CA GLY A 122 -1.26 7.18 -22.90
C GLY A 122 -1.31 6.08 -21.83
N ILE A 123 -2.36 6.01 -21.01
CA ILE A 123 -2.56 4.99 -19.97
C ILE A 123 -3.59 3.98 -20.49
N LEU A 124 -3.15 2.74 -20.63
CA LEU A 124 -3.95 1.65 -21.23
C LEU A 124 -4.30 0.59 -20.18
N ASP A 125 -5.23 -0.27 -20.54
CA ASP A 125 -5.58 -1.44 -19.74
C ASP A 125 -4.35 -2.33 -19.49
N GLY A 126 -4.17 -2.77 -18.24
CA GLY A 126 -3.02 -3.57 -17.83
C GLY A 126 -1.75 -2.80 -17.47
N ASP A 127 -1.66 -1.49 -17.75
CA ASP A 127 -0.53 -0.67 -17.33
C ASP A 127 -0.40 -0.60 -15.81
N LEU A 128 0.82 -0.35 -15.36
CA LEU A 128 1.10 0.01 -13.97
C LEU A 128 1.34 1.53 -13.90
N VAL A 129 0.42 2.27 -13.29
CA VAL A 129 0.67 3.68 -12.99
C VAL A 129 1.51 3.81 -11.72
N VAL A 130 2.54 4.64 -11.81
CA VAL A 130 3.43 4.96 -10.69
C VAL A 130 2.80 6.08 -9.89
N VAL A 131 2.60 5.87 -8.60
CA VAL A 131 1.84 6.78 -7.75
C VAL A 131 2.71 7.31 -6.60
N HIS A 132 2.67 8.63 -6.44
CA HIS A 132 3.13 9.32 -5.25
C HIS A 132 1.94 9.61 -4.34
N ARG A 133 1.99 9.13 -3.10
CA ARG A 133 0.94 9.39 -2.10
C ARG A 133 0.96 10.86 -1.69
N SER A 134 -0.10 11.56 -2.02
CA SER A 134 -0.31 12.94 -1.62
C SER A 134 -1.81 13.23 -1.57
N PRO A 135 -2.34 13.79 -0.48
CA PRO A 135 -3.69 14.30 -0.45
C PRO A 135 -3.80 15.65 -1.19
N GLU A 136 -2.66 16.33 -1.38
CA GLU A 136 -2.60 17.61 -2.09
C GLU A 136 -2.49 17.37 -3.59
N VAL A 137 -3.45 17.90 -4.33
CA VAL A 137 -3.52 17.77 -5.79
C VAL A 137 -3.84 19.10 -6.43
N ARG A 138 -3.32 19.31 -7.63
CA ARG A 138 -3.57 20.51 -8.46
C ARG A 138 -4.44 20.15 -9.66
N ASN A 139 -5.24 21.11 -10.09
CA ASN A 139 -6.02 20.98 -11.32
C ASN A 139 -5.13 20.59 -12.50
N GLY A 140 -5.57 19.60 -13.27
CA GLY A 140 -4.86 19.07 -14.42
C GLY A 140 -3.98 17.85 -14.12
N GLN A 141 -3.71 17.52 -12.85
CA GLN A 141 -2.96 16.30 -12.53
C GLN A 141 -3.82 15.06 -12.72
N ILE A 142 -3.19 13.94 -13.09
CA ILE A 142 -3.81 12.63 -13.09
C ILE A 142 -3.67 12.06 -11.69
N VAL A 143 -4.78 11.62 -11.12
CA VAL A 143 -4.85 11.16 -9.73
C VAL A 143 -5.44 9.75 -9.64
N VAL A 144 -5.07 9.07 -8.58
CA VAL A 144 -5.82 7.93 -8.07
C VAL A 144 -6.80 8.47 -7.04
N ALA A 145 -8.08 8.38 -7.33
CA ALA A 145 -9.16 8.82 -6.44
C ALA A 145 -10.02 7.64 -6.03
N ARG A 146 -10.46 7.66 -4.79
CA ARG A 146 -11.46 6.72 -4.28
C ARG A 146 -12.76 7.47 -4.04
N LEU A 147 -13.82 6.96 -4.66
CA LEU A 147 -15.20 7.39 -4.50
C LEU A 147 -15.96 6.25 -3.86
N ASP A 148 -16.44 6.47 -2.65
CA ASP A 148 -17.02 5.40 -1.84
C ASP A 148 -16.07 4.19 -1.78
N ASP A 149 -16.38 3.11 -2.48
CA ASP A 149 -15.62 1.86 -2.48
C ASP A 149 -14.85 1.60 -3.80
N GLU A 150 -14.94 2.52 -4.75
CA GLU A 150 -14.31 2.34 -6.05
C GLU A 150 -13.07 3.24 -6.22
N VAL A 151 -11.97 2.64 -6.65
CA VAL A 151 -10.74 3.35 -7.02
C VAL A 151 -10.71 3.58 -8.52
N THR A 152 -10.41 4.82 -8.92
CA THR A 152 -10.33 5.22 -10.33
C THR A 152 -9.13 6.11 -10.60
N VAL A 153 -8.64 6.07 -11.84
CA VAL A 153 -7.59 6.96 -12.35
C VAL A 153 -8.23 7.94 -13.31
N LYS A 154 -8.13 9.24 -13.01
CA LYS A 154 -8.74 10.32 -13.82
C LYS A 154 -7.90 11.58 -13.74
N ARG A 155 -8.15 12.51 -14.65
CA ARG A 155 -7.63 13.88 -14.53
C ARG A 155 -8.49 14.68 -13.57
N TYR A 156 -7.85 15.27 -12.59
CA TYR A 156 -8.47 16.01 -11.51
C TYR A 156 -8.75 17.47 -11.92
N ARG A 157 -9.95 17.93 -11.62
CA ARG A 157 -10.35 19.33 -11.72
C ARG A 157 -11.27 19.67 -10.55
N GLN A 158 -10.95 20.72 -9.80
CA GLN A 158 -11.77 21.23 -8.72
C GLN A 158 -12.15 22.69 -8.97
N ARG A 159 -13.40 23.01 -8.69
CA ARG A 159 -13.94 24.37 -8.68
C ARG A 159 -14.83 24.53 -7.46
N ALA A 160 -14.39 25.31 -6.47
CA ALA A 160 -15.05 25.44 -5.17
C ALA A 160 -15.28 24.07 -4.50
N HIS A 161 -16.52 23.65 -4.33
CA HIS A 161 -16.89 22.37 -3.71
C HIS A 161 -17.08 21.22 -4.71
N GLU A 162 -17.08 21.51 -6.00
CA GLU A 162 -17.28 20.52 -7.04
C GLU A 162 -15.93 20.01 -7.55
N VAL A 163 -15.72 18.69 -7.48
CA VAL A 163 -14.64 17.98 -8.12
C VAL A 163 -15.17 17.28 -9.35
N THR A 164 -14.46 17.45 -10.47
CA THR A 164 -14.72 16.69 -11.69
C THR A 164 -13.51 15.81 -11.97
N LEU A 165 -13.73 14.50 -12.02
CA LEU A 165 -12.77 13.52 -12.44
C LEU A 165 -12.98 13.23 -13.92
N LEU A 166 -12.10 13.78 -14.76
CA LEU A 166 -12.21 13.75 -16.22
C LEU A 166 -11.51 12.49 -16.77
N PRO A 167 -12.21 11.68 -17.59
CA PRO A 167 -11.55 10.67 -18.39
C PRO A 167 -10.73 11.32 -19.51
N GLU A 168 -9.73 10.64 -19.98
CA GLU A 168 -8.98 10.96 -21.20
C GLU A 168 -9.34 9.93 -22.29
N ASN A 169 -10.64 9.81 -22.52
CA ASN A 169 -11.24 8.98 -23.57
C ASN A 169 -12.70 9.45 -23.76
N PRO A 170 -13.11 9.89 -24.95
CA PRO A 170 -14.46 10.39 -25.23
C PRO A 170 -15.58 9.37 -25.04
N ASP A 171 -15.24 8.08 -25.00
CA ASP A 171 -16.21 7.00 -24.77
C ASP A 171 -16.66 6.90 -23.29
N PHE A 172 -16.09 7.73 -22.41
CA PHE A 172 -16.37 7.73 -20.97
C PHE A 172 -16.86 9.08 -20.49
N GLU A 173 -17.85 9.08 -19.61
CA GLU A 173 -18.40 10.29 -19.02
C GLU A 173 -17.56 10.80 -17.81
N PRO A 174 -17.46 12.13 -17.62
CA PRO A 174 -16.85 12.72 -16.44
C PRO A 174 -17.64 12.37 -15.16
N LEU A 175 -16.91 12.07 -14.09
CA LEU A 175 -17.50 11.87 -12.76
C LEU A 175 -17.49 13.19 -11.99
N ARG A 176 -18.67 13.69 -11.60
CA ARG A 176 -18.82 14.91 -10.81
C ARG A 176 -19.14 14.55 -9.37
N VAL A 177 -18.45 15.19 -8.44
CA VAL A 177 -18.56 14.95 -7.00
C VAL A 177 -18.72 16.29 -6.28
N ASP A 178 -19.84 16.51 -5.63
CA ASP A 178 -20.01 17.61 -4.69
C ASP A 178 -19.48 17.15 -3.32
N LEU A 179 -18.39 17.76 -2.88
CA LEU A 179 -17.71 17.41 -1.63
C LEU A 179 -18.54 17.69 -0.37
N ARG A 180 -19.68 18.40 -0.49
CA ARG A 180 -20.62 18.63 0.63
C ARG A 180 -21.58 17.46 0.82
N GLU A 181 -21.78 16.66 -0.22
CA GLU A 181 -22.77 15.57 -0.24
C GLU A 181 -22.12 14.20 -0.26
N ARG A 182 -20.92 14.10 -0.84
CA ARG A 182 -20.22 12.82 -1.05
C ARG A 182 -18.75 12.92 -0.69
N SER A 183 -18.25 11.92 0.02
CA SER A 183 -16.83 11.84 0.35
C SER A 183 -16.01 11.30 -0.83
N MET A 184 -14.86 11.90 -1.02
CA MET A 184 -13.85 11.44 -1.98
C MET A 184 -12.48 11.50 -1.31
N VAL A 185 -11.66 10.49 -1.54
CA VAL A 185 -10.27 10.44 -1.05
C VAL A 185 -9.33 10.46 -2.24
N ILE A 186 -8.33 11.33 -2.18
CA ILE A 186 -7.19 11.28 -3.11
C ILE A 186 -6.15 10.34 -2.52
N GLU A 187 -5.94 9.21 -3.18
CA GLU A 187 -4.96 8.20 -2.78
C GLU A 187 -3.55 8.52 -3.26
N GLY A 188 -3.43 9.38 -4.27
CA GLY A 188 -2.16 9.89 -4.75
C GLY A 188 -2.21 10.49 -6.15
N VAL A 189 -1.06 11.01 -6.57
CA VAL A 189 -0.84 11.60 -7.90
C VAL A 189 -0.07 10.61 -8.76
N VAL A 190 -0.53 10.41 -10.00
CA VAL A 190 0.18 9.61 -10.99
C VAL A 190 1.36 10.40 -11.52
N ILE A 191 2.55 9.83 -11.39
CA ILE A 191 3.84 10.46 -11.75
C ILE A 191 4.57 9.73 -12.87
N GLY A 192 4.05 8.59 -13.31
CA GLY A 192 4.63 7.80 -14.40
C GLY A 192 3.77 6.61 -14.76
N VAL A 193 4.14 5.93 -15.83
CA VAL A 193 3.49 4.70 -16.33
C VAL A 193 4.58 3.69 -16.66
N ILE A 194 4.34 2.45 -16.29
CA ILE A 194 5.19 1.30 -16.66
C ILE A 194 4.33 0.33 -17.45
N ARG A 195 4.80 -0.05 -18.62
CA ARG A 195 4.17 -1.04 -19.49
C ARG A 195 5.14 -2.16 -19.79
N ASN A 196 4.73 -3.40 -19.54
CA ASN A 196 5.46 -4.58 -19.91
C ASN A 196 4.85 -5.16 -21.19
N GLY A 197 5.69 -5.31 -22.20
CA GLY A 197 5.31 -5.85 -23.52
C GLY A 197 4.87 -4.74 -24.50
N LEU A 198 5.25 -4.94 -25.73
CA LEU A 198 4.78 -4.23 -26.92
C LEU A 198 3.76 -5.11 -27.62
#